data_b9efdb9d4e07db77624371684fea2816
#
_entry.id   b9efdb9d4e07db77624371684fea2816
#
_cell.length_a   1.000
_cell.length_b   1.000
_cell.length_c   1.000
_cell.angle_alpha   90.00
_cell.angle_beta   90.00
_cell.angle_gamma   90.00
#
_symmetry.space_group_name_H-M   'P 1'
#
loop_
_entity.id
_entity.type
_entity.pdbx_description
1 polymer ?
#
loop_
_entity_poly.entity_id
_entity_poly.type
_entity_poly.pdbx_seq_one_letter_code
_entity_poly.pdbx_strand_id
1 'polypeptide(L)'
;MARLAPYNRNSLSTLVWMGSLLMIVAFAAALVGCSGSGSGTSNGGAGTINVSITDPPSCKFPNGAFQHVYVTIRSVQAHTSATADDNTPGWQELAPQLNTQPMQIDLFAAGQTACLLTTLGSNTALPAGTYQQIRLLLVPNEGGSGPVPSTNACGNQGFNCAVLQDGSVHELQLSSQANTGLKIPPGQVEGGPITVKAGQDVDLNIDFNACASIIQQGNGQFRLKPVLTAEQVGTNSTGISGKVVDSATMMPLVGGTVLVALEQQDASHTDVIFAESAADSEGNFNFCPLPTAATFDVVVVAINGTGVAYNATVAVGVPGGTNLGAIPLTAEAGGPVTFRGFVTATTGSAAATIDASASALQTFSLPGGASLTATIPAEGGSLANVSVDSNSDCPVMAPLNTNCAQYTLIEPASNPSVGVFSSGKITYAAPASGDVPYSIGASAFVPLSGAGGDCAPSSKTTSMDANGNPLNAVPGGTVAPKEIDFVGCS
;
A
#
# COMPACT_ATOMS: atom_id res chain seq x y z
N MET A 1 25.05 -50.46 38.12
CA MET A 1 26.07 -51.39 37.62
C MET A 1 26.52 -50.94 36.26
N ALA A 2 27.84 -50.77 36.18
CA ALA A 2 28.74 -50.69 35.01
C ALA A 2 28.45 -49.65 33.96
N ARG A 3 29.11 -48.50 33.89
CA ARG A 3 30.50 -48.19 33.47
C ARG A 3 30.82 -48.80 32.08
N LEU A 4 31.11 -47.96 31.06
CA LEU A 4 32.45 -47.57 30.66
C LEU A 4 32.44 -46.62 29.46
N ALA A 5 33.26 -45.61 29.58
CA ALA A 5 33.73 -44.71 28.54
C ALA A 5 34.98 -45.31 27.84
N PRO A 6 35.83 -44.54 27.14
CA PRO A 6 35.80 -44.07 25.77
C PRO A 6 36.99 -44.66 24.98
N TYR A 7 37.09 -44.43 23.69
CA TYR A 7 38.37 -44.67 23.01
C TYR A 7 38.70 -43.57 22.02
N ASN A 8 39.86 -43.01 22.27
CA ASN A 8 40.56 -41.97 21.54
C ASN A 8 41.77 -42.61 20.83
N ARG A 9 42.22 -42.03 19.74
CA ARG A 9 43.61 -41.92 19.26
C ARG A 9 43.78 -42.15 17.75
N ASN A 10 44.12 -41.07 17.08
CA ASN A 10 45.45 -40.70 16.56
C ASN A 10 46.17 -41.72 15.69
N SER A 11 46.56 -41.35 14.52
CA SER A 11 47.89 -40.95 14.11
C SER A 11 48.22 -41.43 12.70
N LEU A 12 48.70 -40.47 11.92
CA LEU A 12 50.03 -40.38 11.29
C LEU A 12 50.36 -41.44 10.23
N SER A 13 50.70 -41.00 9.10
CA SER A 13 52.03 -40.99 8.47
C SER A 13 51.84 -40.81 6.95
N THR A 14 52.31 -39.77 6.38
CA THR A 14 53.63 -39.42 5.81
C THR A 14 54.21 -40.37 4.80
N LEU A 15 54.75 -39.72 3.79
CA LEU A 15 55.81 -40.08 2.83
C LEU A 15 55.32 -40.61 1.48
N VAL A 16 55.84 -40.30 0.33
CA VAL A 16 56.99 -39.45 -0.08
C VAL A 16 57.13 -39.58 -1.59
N TRP A 17 57.55 -38.51 -2.22
CA TRP A 17 58.55 -38.37 -3.29
C TRP A 17 58.20 -38.63 -4.76
N MET A 18 58.39 -37.58 -5.50
CA MET A 18 59.47 -37.19 -6.45
C MET A 18 59.35 -37.70 -7.87
N GLY A 19 59.58 -36.77 -8.75
CA GLY A 19 60.23 -36.93 -10.05
C GLY A 19 59.47 -36.16 -11.15
N SER A 20 59.91 -35.26 -11.73
CA SER A 20 61.05 -34.69 -12.47
C SER A 20 60.47 -33.66 -13.41
N LEU A 21 60.80 -32.47 -13.37
CA LEU A 21 61.87 -31.64 -13.98
C LEU A 21 61.95 -31.72 -15.50
N LEU A 22 61.87 -30.51 -16.09
CA LEU A 22 62.40 -30.03 -17.36
C LEU A 22 61.59 -30.26 -18.66
N MET A 23 61.03 -29.15 -19.16
CA MET A 23 61.49 -28.56 -20.43
C MET A 23 61.09 -27.08 -20.52
N ILE A 24 62.12 -26.23 -20.48
CA ILE A 24 62.07 -24.82 -20.82
C ILE A 24 62.25 -24.74 -22.33
N VAL A 25 61.30 -24.08 -23.04
CA VAL A 25 61.56 -23.44 -24.32
C VAL A 25 61.01 -22.05 -24.30
N ALA A 26 61.92 -21.12 -24.37
CA ALA A 26 61.69 -19.71 -24.50
C ALA A 26 61.09 -19.37 -25.86
N PHE A 27 60.01 -18.61 -25.88
CA PHE A 27 59.64 -17.79 -27.03
C PHE A 27 59.41 -16.36 -26.54
N ALA A 28 60.41 -15.54 -26.74
CA ALA A 28 60.33 -14.10 -26.59
C ALA A 28 59.57 -13.53 -27.81
N ALA A 29 58.40 -13.00 -27.59
CA ALA A 29 57.74 -12.09 -28.53
C ALA A 29 57.41 -10.78 -27.77
N ALA A 30 57.97 -9.72 -28.25
CA ALA A 30 57.84 -8.37 -27.78
C ALA A 30 56.39 -7.91 -27.73
N LEU A 31 55.90 -7.62 -26.52
CA LEU A 31 54.66 -6.84 -26.35
C LEU A 31 55.08 -5.45 -25.87
N VAL A 32 54.91 -4.49 -26.73
CA VAL A 32 54.94 -3.07 -26.41
C VAL A 32 53.76 -2.83 -25.45
N GLY A 33 54.06 -2.68 -24.17
CA GLY A 33 53.09 -2.33 -23.16
C GLY A 33 52.76 -0.84 -23.24
N CYS A 34 51.54 -0.52 -23.63
CA CYS A 34 50.90 0.71 -23.23
C CYS A 34 50.40 0.55 -21.79
N SER A 35 51.13 1.06 -20.83
CA SER A 35 50.66 1.24 -19.47
C SER A 35 49.70 2.42 -19.42
N GLY A 36 48.42 2.16 -19.71
CA GLY A 36 47.33 3.02 -19.33
C GLY A 36 46.85 2.57 -17.96
N SER A 37 47.15 3.29 -16.91
CA SER A 37 46.45 3.17 -15.62
C SER A 37 45.02 3.71 -15.80
N GLY A 38 44.17 2.86 -16.35
CA GLY A 38 42.73 3.06 -16.33
C GLY A 38 42.21 2.48 -15.01
N SER A 39 41.84 3.34 -14.08
CA SER A 39 40.87 2.97 -13.06
C SER A 39 39.69 2.33 -13.76
N GLY A 40 39.52 1.03 -13.58
CA GLY A 40 38.40 0.29 -14.16
C GLY A 40 37.08 0.77 -13.52
N THR A 41 36.46 1.78 -14.15
CA THR A 41 35.05 1.94 -14.08
C THR A 41 34.47 0.75 -14.85
N SER A 42 33.85 -0.16 -14.14
CA SER A 42 32.96 -1.16 -14.73
C SER A 42 31.90 -0.40 -15.56
N ASN A 43 32.11 -0.32 -16.89
CA ASN A 43 31.06 0.11 -17.80
C ASN A 43 29.99 -0.98 -17.83
N GLY A 44 29.21 -1.09 -16.77
CA GLY A 44 27.91 -1.70 -16.82
C GLY A 44 27.10 -0.85 -17.79
N GLY A 45 26.65 -1.43 -18.93
CA GLY A 45 25.84 -0.71 -19.89
C GLY A 45 24.60 -0.12 -19.19
N ALA A 46 23.94 0.85 -19.81
CA ALA A 46 22.67 1.38 -19.34
C ALA A 46 21.50 0.61 -19.98
N GLY A 47 20.41 0.49 -19.24
CA GLY A 47 19.10 0.23 -19.80
C GLY A 47 18.29 1.53 -19.88
N THR A 48 17.02 1.43 -20.22
CA THR A 48 16.08 2.56 -20.21
C THR A 48 14.93 2.28 -19.23
N ILE A 49 14.39 3.33 -18.65
CA ILE A 49 13.22 3.24 -17.77
C ILE A 49 12.15 4.21 -18.22
N ASN A 50 10.92 3.73 -18.21
CA ASN A 50 9.70 4.53 -18.31
C ASN A 50 9.04 4.55 -16.93
N VAL A 51 8.54 5.69 -16.52
CA VAL A 51 7.88 5.84 -15.21
C VAL A 51 6.49 6.36 -15.41
N SER A 52 5.53 5.69 -14.82
CA SER A 52 4.13 6.06 -14.79
C SER A 52 3.62 6.11 -13.36
N ILE A 53 2.54 6.82 -13.14
CA ILE A 53 1.83 6.86 -11.87
C ILE A 53 0.37 6.54 -12.08
N THR A 54 -0.18 5.77 -11.16
CA THR A 54 -1.60 5.42 -11.09
C THR A 54 -2.15 5.76 -9.72
N ASP A 55 -3.45 5.86 -9.62
CA ASP A 55 -4.21 5.81 -8.39
C ASP A 55 -5.52 5.08 -8.67
N PRO A 56 -6.03 4.26 -7.76
CA PRO A 56 -7.36 3.68 -7.86
C PRO A 56 -8.43 4.78 -7.98
N PRO A 57 -9.39 4.65 -8.90
CA PRO A 57 -10.16 5.79 -9.45
C PRO A 57 -11.20 6.41 -8.53
N SER A 58 -11.30 6.09 -7.25
CA SER A 58 -12.20 6.83 -6.35
C SER A 58 -11.94 6.62 -4.88
N CYS A 59 -11.56 7.69 -4.21
CA CYS A 59 -11.67 7.79 -2.76
C CYS A 59 -12.98 8.45 -2.38
N LYS A 60 -14.07 7.75 -2.49
CA LYS A 60 -15.25 8.20 -1.78
C LYS A 60 -15.16 7.94 -0.29
N PHE A 61 -14.20 7.12 0.14
CA PHE A 61 -14.08 6.64 1.53
C PHE A 61 -12.65 6.19 1.83
N PRO A 62 -12.22 6.18 3.09
CA PRO A 62 -12.97 6.48 4.30
C PRO A 62 -12.92 7.95 4.74
N ASN A 63 -12.17 8.82 4.06
CA ASN A 63 -11.82 10.17 4.53
C ASN A 63 -12.59 11.31 3.88
N GLY A 64 -13.83 11.08 3.50
CA GLY A 64 -14.70 12.13 2.99
C GLY A 64 -14.82 12.14 1.48
N ALA A 65 -15.74 13.00 1.01
CA ALA A 65 -16.11 13.11 -0.38
C ALA A 65 -15.16 14.05 -1.09
N PHE A 66 -14.02 13.57 -1.54
CA PHE A 66 -13.13 14.32 -2.44
C PHE A 66 -13.66 14.25 -3.88
N GLN A 67 -13.63 15.36 -4.58
CA GLN A 67 -13.88 15.43 -6.00
C GLN A 67 -12.56 15.26 -6.77
N HIS A 68 -11.50 15.91 -6.28
CA HIS A 68 -10.16 15.83 -6.84
C HIS A 68 -9.11 15.82 -5.74
N VAL A 69 -7.98 15.20 -6.02
CA VAL A 69 -6.78 15.29 -5.19
C VAL A 69 -5.60 15.58 -6.10
N TYR A 70 -5.04 16.75 -5.96
CA TYR A 70 -3.91 17.19 -6.77
C TYR A 70 -2.61 17.09 -6.00
N VAL A 71 -1.63 16.42 -6.60
CA VAL A 71 -0.24 16.41 -6.14
C VAL A 71 0.67 16.90 -7.27
N THR A 72 1.71 17.65 -6.93
CA THR A 72 2.65 18.17 -7.93
C THR A 72 4.02 17.54 -7.75
N ILE A 73 4.39 16.68 -8.70
CA ILE A 73 5.63 15.91 -8.68
C ILE A 73 6.71 16.69 -9.43
N ARG A 74 7.87 16.88 -8.80
CA ARG A 74 9.05 17.55 -9.38
C ARG A 74 10.25 16.64 -9.65
N SER A 75 10.24 15.41 -9.11
CA SER A 75 11.33 14.44 -9.32
C SER A 75 10.88 13.04 -8.90
N VAL A 76 11.34 12.04 -9.63
CA VAL A 76 11.25 10.62 -9.26
C VAL A 76 12.64 10.04 -9.31
N GLN A 77 13.08 9.44 -8.21
CA GLN A 77 14.46 8.96 -8.09
C GLN A 77 14.49 7.52 -7.56
N ALA A 78 15.53 6.78 -7.95
CA ALA A 78 15.78 5.43 -7.43
C ALA A 78 17.20 5.30 -6.86
N HIS A 79 17.38 4.41 -5.89
CA HIS A 79 18.66 4.14 -5.26
C HIS A 79 18.92 2.63 -5.12
N THR A 80 20.18 2.22 -5.26
CA THR A 80 20.58 0.81 -5.16
C THR A 80 20.68 0.31 -3.72
N SER A 81 20.75 1.18 -2.72
CA SER A 81 20.72 0.81 -1.30
C SER A 81 19.29 0.81 -0.77
N ALA A 82 18.97 -0.20 0.02
CA ALA A 82 17.70 -0.32 0.75
C ALA A 82 17.53 0.70 1.89
N THR A 83 18.62 1.29 2.36
CA THR A 83 18.68 2.17 3.53
C THR A 83 19.21 3.58 3.21
N ALA A 84 19.12 3.99 1.93
CA ALA A 84 19.55 5.32 1.54
C ALA A 84 18.71 6.40 2.23
N ASP A 85 19.37 7.37 2.84
CA ASP A 85 18.73 8.59 3.36
C ASP A 85 18.72 9.69 2.29
N ASP A 86 18.23 10.87 2.65
CA ASP A 86 18.05 11.97 1.71
C ASP A 86 19.37 12.52 1.16
N ASN A 87 20.42 12.42 1.95
CA ASN A 87 21.76 12.94 1.66
C ASN A 87 22.69 11.85 1.10
N THR A 88 22.25 10.60 1.06
CA THR A 88 23.06 9.51 0.51
C THR A 88 23.33 9.78 -0.96
N PRO A 89 24.60 9.82 -1.41
CA PRO A 89 24.93 10.02 -2.82
C PRO A 89 24.55 8.79 -3.63
N GLY A 90 24.17 8.99 -4.90
CA GLY A 90 23.87 7.88 -5.83
C GLY A 90 22.39 7.73 -6.21
N TRP A 91 21.52 8.63 -5.76
CA TRP A 91 20.16 8.71 -6.29
C TRP A 91 20.19 8.98 -7.80
N GLN A 92 19.51 8.15 -8.56
CA GLN A 92 19.39 8.26 -10.01
C GLN A 92 18.02 8.86 -10.35
N GLU A 93 18.02 9.88 -11.21
CA GLU A 93 16.79 10.51 -11.68
C GLU A 93 16.09 9.64 -12.72
N LEU A 94 14.84 9.32 -12.51
CA LEU A 94 14.04 8.47 -13.40
C LEU A 94 13.16 9.27 -14.37
N ALA A 95 12.87 10.54 -14.03
CA ALA A 95 12.03 11.45 -14.82
C ALA A 95 12.65 12.87 -14.86
N PRO A 96 13.82 13.07 -15.51
CA PRO A 96 14.60 14.29 -15.41
C PRO A 96 13.88 15.54 -15.92
N GLN A 97 12.90 15.42 -16.80
CA GLN A 97 12.10 16.55 -17.27
C GLN A 97 11.30 17.23 -16.15
N LEU A 98 10.91 16.48 -15.11
CA LEU A 98 10.16 17.02 -13.97
C LEU A 98 10.96 18.02 -13.15
N ASN A 99 12.31 17.94 -13.18
CA ASN A 99 13.17 18.88 -12.47
C ASN A 99 13.08 20.32 -13.03
N THR A 100 12.67 20.47 -14.29
CA THR A 100 12.51 21.77 -14.94
C THR A 100 11.04 22.11 -15.17
N GLN A 101 10.20 21.10 -15.27
CA GLN A 101 8.77 21.23 -15.56
C GLN A 101 7.97 20.25 -14.69
N PRO A 102 7.76 20.58 -13.41
CA PRO A 102 6.96 19.78 -12.51
C PRO A 102 5.56 19.51 -13.07
N MET A 103 5.02 18.35 -12.78
CA MET A 103 3.71 17.92 -13.27
C MET A 103 2.72 17.85 -12.12
N GLN A 104 1.62 18.61 -12.22
CA GLN A 104 0.48 18.47 -11.34
C GLN A 104 -0.42 17.36 -11.86
N ILE A 105 -0.76 16.41 -11.00
CA ILE A 105 -1.56 15.24 -11.32
C ILE A 105 -2.79 15.24 -10.43
N ASP A 106 -3.94 15.03 -11.04
CA ASP A 106 -5.16 14.68 -10.32
C ASP A 106 -5.19 13.19 -10.12
N LEU A 107 -5.04 12.75 -8.89
CA LEU A 107 -5.03 11.33 -8.55
C LEU A 107 -6.38 10.65 -8.84
N PHE A 108 -7.48 11.41 -8.97
CA PHE A 108 -8.81 10.88 -9.28
C PHE A 108 -9.21 10.96 -10.76
N ALA A 109 -8.41 11.61 -11.59
CA ALA A 109 -8.69 11.70 -13.02
C ALA A 109 -8.26 10.45 -13.80
N ALA A 110 -7.48 9.58 -13.21
CA ALA A 110 -7.12 8.29 -13.81
C ALA A 110 -8.39 7.44 -13.97
N GLY A 111 -8.78 7.26 -15.19
CA GLY A 111 -10.13 6.91 -15.62
C GLY A 111 -10.65 5.57 -15.12
N GLN A 112 -11.93 5.56 -14.93
CA GLN A 112 -12.75 4.45 -14.43
C GLN A 112 -12.84 3.22 -15.36
N THR A 113 -12.21 3.22 -16.54
CA THR A 113 -12.46 2.18 -17.56
C THR A 113 -11.23 1.66 -18.30
N ALA A 114 -10.05 2.23 -18.08
CA ALA A 114 -8.81 1.76 -18.73
C ALA A 114 -7.66 1.85 -17.72
N CYS A 115 -6.63 1.03 -17.91
CA CYS A 115 -5.35 1.18 -17.23
C CYS A 115 -4.70 2.50 -17.65
N LEU A 116 -5.23 3.62 -17.18
CA LEU A 116 -4.71 4.93 -17.54
C LEU A 116 -3.50 5.23 -16.64
N LEU A 117 -2.35 5.03 -17.22
CA LEU A 117 -1.08 5.42 -16.63
C LEU A 117 -0.78 6.86 -17.03
N THR A 118 -0.63 7.77 -16.05
CA THR A 118 -0.05 9.08 -16.30
C THR A 118 1.46 8.92 -16.39
N THR A 119 2.03 9.15 -17.56
CA THR A 119 3.47 9.03 -17.78
C THR A 119 4.21 10.20 -17.13
N LEU A 120 5.09 9.90 -16.18
CA LEU A 120 5.97 10.86 -15.52
C LEU A 120 7.29 11.05 -16.28
N GLY A 121 7.81 9.99 -16.89
CA GLY A 121 9.04 9.98 -17.65
C GLY A 121 9.13 8.82 -18.60
N SER A 122 9.85 8.98 -19.72
CA SER A 122 10.03 7.93 -20.70
C SER A 122 11.44 7.93 -21.27
N ASN A 123 11.92 6.72 -21.62
CA ASN A 123 13.24 6.48 -22.23
C ASN A 123 14.42 7.10 -21.46
N THR A 124 14.30 7.17 -20.12
CA THR A 124 15.40 7.67 -19.28
C THR A 124 16.49 6.61 -19.18
N ALA A 125 17.72 6.98 -19.56
CA ALA A 125 18.86 6.07 -19.42
C ALA A 125 19.18 5.85 -17.93
N LEU A 126 19.23 4.59 -17.50
CA LEU A 126 19.51 4.19 -16.14
C LEU A 126 20.63 3.16 -16.11
N PRO A 127 21.70 3.38 -15.31
CA PRO A 127 22.78 2.40 -15.18
C PRO A 127 22.25 1.00 -14.84
N ALA A 128 22.85 -0.02 -15.45
CA ALA A 128 22.50 -1.39 -15.12
C ALA A 128 22.78 -1.66 -13.63
N GLY A 129 21.81 -2.23 -12.93
CA GLY A 129 21.88 -2.45 -11.49
C GLY A 129 20.56 -2.92 -10.90
N THR A 130 20.56 -3.15 -9.58
CA THR A 130 19.37 -3.49 -8.81
C THR A 130 19.04 -2.31 -7.90
N TYR A 131 17.89 -1.72 -8.12
CA TYR A 131 17.38 -0.56 -7.39
C TYR A 131 16.38 -1.03 -6.33
N GLN A 132 16.63 -0.66 -5.08
CA GLN A 132 15.90 -1.15 -3.93
C GLN A 132 14.97 -0.12 -3.29
N GLN A 133 15.21 1.16 -3.58
CA GLN A 133 14.39 2.27 -3.09
C GLN A 133 13.99 3.19 -4.23
N ILE A 134 12.76 3.69 -4.15
CA ILE A 134 12.26 4.77 -5.01
C ILE A 134 11.83 5.92 -4.10
N ARG A 135 11.90 7.15 -4.60
CA ARG A 135 11.31 8.31 -3.93
C ARG A 135 10.70 9.29 -4.92
N LEU A 136 9.58 9.89 -4.51
CA LEU A 136 8.94 11.00 -5.20
C LEU A 136 9.19 12.29 -4.43
N LEU A 137 9.62 13.36 -5.11
CA LEU A 137 9.73 14.68 -4.52
C LEU A 137 8.57 15.54 -5.04
N LEU A 138 7.82 16.12 -4.11
CA LEU A 138 6.73 17.04 -4.43
C LEU A 138 7.23 18.50 -4.46
N VAL A 139 6.50 19.35 -5.18
CA VAL A 139 6.68 20.80 -5.07
C VAL A 139 6.09 21.24 -3.73
N PRO A 140 6.83 21.95 -2.87
CA PRO A 140 6.29 22.47 -1.62
C PRO A 140 5.16 23.45 -1.85
N ASN A 141 4.15 23.46 -0.98
CA ASN A 141 3.04 24.41 -1.07
C ASN A 141 3.48 25.87 -0.83
N GLU A 142 4.46 26.05 0.05
CA GLU A 142 5.00 27.37 0.41
C GLU A 142 6.51 27.42 0.21
N GLY A 143 7.02 28.60 -0.12
CA GLY A 143 8.44 28.97 0.04
C GLY A 143 9.42 28.33 -0.93
N GLY A 144 8.99 27.67 -1.98
CA GLY A 144 9.88 27.05 -2.96
C GLY A 144 10.42 28.03 -4.00
N SER A 145 11.74 28.12 -4.15
CA SER A 145 12.41 28.88 -5.24
C SER A 145 12.63 28.03 -6.51
N GLY A 146 12.04 26.84 -6.57
CA GLY A 146 12.18 25.91 -7.70
C GLY A 146 11.14 26.11 -8.81
N PRO A 147 11.26 25.35 -9.90
CA PRO A 147 10.25 25.31 -10.94
C PRO A 147 8.88 24.95 -10.40
N VAL A 148 7.83 25.54 -10.98
CA VAL A 148 6.43 25.30 -10.65
C VAL A 148 5.70 24.70 -11.86
N PRO A 149 4.59 24.00 -11.69
CA PRO A 149 3.83 23.45 -12.81
C PRO A 149 3.26 24.55 -13.69
N SER A 150 3.07 24.25 -14.98
CA SER A 150 2.50 25.19 -15.95
C SER A 150 1.03 25.52 -15.68
N THR A 151 0.32 24.62 -14.99
CA THR A 151 -1.06 24.78 -14.53
C THR A 151 -1.13 24.44 -13.05
N ASN A 152 -1.98 25.17 -12.31
CA ASN A 152 -2.19 24.91 -10.88
C ASN A 152 -3.68 24.93 -10.56
N ALA A 153 -4.26 23.76 -10.36
CA ALA A 153 -5.66 23.59 -10.00
C ALA A 153 -5.95 23.98 -8.53
N CYS A 154 -4.91 24.05 -7.69
CA CYS A 154 -5.05 24.41 -6.28
C CYS A 154 -5.19 25.92 -6.03
N GLY A 155 -4.92 26.76 -7.03
CA GLY A 155 -5.00 28.22 -6.90
C GLY A 155 -4.12 28.76 -5.80
N ASN A 156 -4.71 29.40 -4.81
CA ASN A 156 -4.00 30.00 -3.65
C ASN A 156 -3.73 28.99 -2.52
N GLN A 157 -4.13 27.73 -2.67
CA GLN A 157 -3.94 26.69 -1.66
C GLN A 157 -2.66 25.87 -1.90
N GLY A 158 -1.66 26.48 -2.52
CA GLY A 158 -0.39 25.83 -2.81
C GLY A 158 -0.36 25.07 -4.14
N PHE A 159 0.40 23.96 -4.19
CA PHE A 159 0.55 23.11 -5.36
C PHE A 159 0.02 21.68 -5.14
N ASN A 160 -0.36 21.36 -3.90
CA ASN A 160 -0.94 20.07 -3.52
C ASN A 160 -2.21 20.37 -2.70
N CYS A 161 -3.35 19.86 -3.15
CA CYS A 161 -4.63 20.19 -2.54
C CYS A 161 -5.67 19.09 -2.72
N ALA A 162 -6.66 19.08 -1.86
CA ALA A 162 -7.89 18.31 -1.99
C ALA A 162 -9.05 19.23 -2.35
N VAL A 163 -9.87 18.80 -3.31
CA VAL A 163 -11.11 19.48 -3.68
C VAL A 163 -12.28 18.63 -3.20
N LEU A 164 -13.12 19.20 -2.36
CA LEU A 164 -14.28 18.50 -1.82
C LEU A 164 -15.45 18.50 -2.81
N GLN A 165 -16.48 17.71 -2.52
CA GLN A 165 -17.68 17.61 -3.38
C GLN A 165 -18.46 18.91 -3.50
N ASP A 166 -18.32 19.82 -2.55
CA ASP A 166 -18.90 21.17 -2.60
C ASP A 166 -18.09 22.18 -3.45
N GLY A 167 -16.97 21.71 -4.03
CA GLY A 167 -16.05 22.50 -4.82
C GLY A 167 -15.04 23.31 -3.98
N SER A 168 -15.07 23.21 -2.67
CA SER A 168 -14.07 23.89 -1.83
C SER A 168 -12.69 23.28 -2.01
N VAL A 169 -11.67 24.14 -2.11
CA VAL A 169 -10.28 23.73 -2.29
C VAL A 169 -9.55 23.92 -0.97
N HIS A 170 -8.92 22.86 -0.52
CA HIS A 170 -8.17 22.83 0.75
C HIS A 170 -6.71 22.46 0.49
N GLU A 171 -5.81 23.20 1.13
CA GLU A 171 -4.39 22.83 1.12
C GLU A 171 -4.21 21.42 1.67
N LEU A 172 -3.40 20.63 0.98
CA LEU A 172 -2.92 19.35 1.47
C LEU A 172 -1.57 19.57 2.15
N GLN A 173 -1.57 19.65 3.48
CA GLN A 173 -0.35 19.86 4.26
C GLN A 173 0.63 18.73 4.00
N LEU A 174 1.85 19.11 3.63
CA LEU A 174 2.92 18.17 3.37
C LEU A 174 3.73 17.96 4.64
N SER A 175 3.92 16.70 5.04
CA SER A 175 4.87 16.35 6.10
C SER A 175 6.31 16.67 5.65
N SER A 176 7.28 16.63 6.59
CA SER A 176 8.70 16.79 6.27
C SER A 176 9.19 15.84 5.17
N GLN A 177 8.55 14.70 5.00
CA GLN A 177 8.83 13.72 3.95
C GLN A 177 8.61 14.27 2.53
N ALA A 178 7.75 15.26 2.34
CA ALA A 178 7.59 15.89 1.03
C ALA A 178 8.85 16.64 0.59
N ASN A 179 9.63 17.17 1.52
CA ASN A 179 10.90 17.85 1.25
C ASN A 179 12.04 16.87 1.02
N THR A 180 12.03 15.73 1.69
CA THR A 180 13.08 14.69 1.64
C THR A 180 12.76 13.60 0.62
N GLY A 181 11.54 13.56 0.13
CA GLY A 181 10.98 12.59 -0.79
C GLY A 181 10.08 11.56 -0.11
N LEU A 182 8.94 11.33 -0.74
CA LEU A 182 8.03 10.25 -0.38
C LEU A 182 8.69 8.93 -0.76
N LYS A 183 9.17 8.18 0.22
CA LYS A 183 9.96 6.96 -0.01
C LYS A 183 9.07 5.75 -0.19
N ILE A 184 9.42 4.93 -1.17
CA ILE A 184 8.89 3.58 -1.38
C ILE A 184 10.02 2.62 -1.01
N PRO A 185 10.02 2.03 0.19
CA PRO A 185 11.05 1.12 0.65
C PRO A 185 10.97 -0.23 -0.07
N PRO A 186 11.99 -1.09 0.05
CA PRO A 186 12.02 -2.39 -0.64
C PRO A 186 10.79 -3.28 -0.43
N GLY A 187 10.18 -3.22 0.75
CA GLY A 187 8.96 -3.99 1.07
C GLY A 187 7.69 -3.48 0.39
N GLN A 188 7.74 -2.29 -0.23
CA GLN A 188 6.65 -1.69 -1.00
C GLN A 188 6.97 -1.66 -2.51
N VAL A 189 8.07 -2.29 -2.93
CA VAL A 189 8.37 -2.55 -4.34
C VAL A 189 7.88 -3.96 -4.66
N GLU A 190 6.75 -4.02 -5.33
CA GLU A 190 6.09 -5.28 -5.67
C GLU A 190 6.93 -6.13 -6.62
N GLY A 191 6.98 -7.43 -6.39
CA GLY A 191 7.86 -8.33 -7.14
C GLY A 191 9.33 -8.22 -6.78
N GLY A 192 9.68 -7.41 -5.77
CA GLY A 192 11.05 -7.21 -5.29
C GLY A 192 11.79 -6.07 -5.99
N PRO A 193 13.10 -5.92 -5.74
CA PRO A 193 13.89 -4.82 -6.27
C PRO A 193 13.88 -4.74 -7.80
N ILE A 194 13.85 -3.52 -8.32
CA ILE A 194 13.85 -3.25 -9.77
C ILE A 194 15.22 -3.59 -10.34
N THR A 195 15.28 -4.55 -11.25
CA THR A 195 16.53 -4.93 -11.91
C THR A 195 16.58 -4.39 -13.33
N VAL A 196 17.55 -3.51 -13.59
CA VAL A 196 17.82 -2.95 -14.91
C VAL A 196 19.07 -3.61 -15.49
N LYS A 197 18.94 -4.22 -16.67
CA LYS A 197 20.06 -4.80 -17.41
C LYS A 197 20.45 -3.87 -18.55
N ALA A 198 21.69 -3.97 -18.99
CA ALA A 198 22.17 -3.23 -20.15
C ALA A 198 21.32 -3.51 -21.40
N GLY A 199 20.82 -2.45 -22.05
CA GLY A 199 19.97 -2.54 -23.23
C GLY A 199 18.57 -3.06 -22.98
N GLN A 200 18.12 -3.17 -21.72
CA GLN A 200 16.76 -3.54 -21.35
C GLN A 200 15.92 -2.29 -21.16
N ASP A 201 14.68 -2.35 -21.64
CA ASP A 201 13.64 -1.38 -21.29
C ASP A 201 12.87 -1.89 -20.08
N VAL A 202 12.64 -1.00 -19.12
CA VAL A 202 11.91 -1.27 -17.88
C VAL A 202 10.77 -0.28 -17.76
N ASP A 203 9.57 -0.78 -17.59
CA ASP A 203 8.40 0.02 -17.26
C ASP A 203 8.14 -0.06 -15.76
N LEU A 204 8.17 1.09 -15.09
CA LEU A 204 7.90 1.25 -13.67
C LEU A 204 6.56 1.95 -13.49
N ASN A 205 5.66 1.33 -12.77
CA ASN A 205 4.45 1.96 -12.28
C ASN A 205 4.59 2.31 -10.80
N ILE A 206 4.13 3.48 -10.42
CA ILE A 206 4.01 3.92 -9.03
C ILE A 206 2.52 4.05 -8.74
N ASP A 207 2.03 3.27 -7.79
CA ASP A 207 0.68 3.42 -7.28
C ASP A 207 0.69 4.37 -6.09
N PHE A 208 -0.09 5.45 -6.19
CA PHE A 208 -0.26 6.44 -5.15
C PHE A 208 -1.67 6.30 -4.57
N ASN A 209 -1.84 5.52 -3.53
CA ASN A 209 -3.14 5.33 -2.91
C ASN A 209 -3.60 6.61 -2.20
N ALA A 210 -4.31 7.48 -2.93
CA ALA A 210 -4.82 8.74 -2.38
C ALA A 210 -5.78 8.51 -1.22
N CYS A 211 -6.56 7.43 -1.25
CA CYS A 211 -7.53 7.11 -0.20
C CYS A 211 -6.88 6.89 1.15
N ALA A 212 -5.82 6.11 1.18
CA ALA A 212 -5.06 5.84 2.39
C ALA A 212 -4.10 6.99 2.76
N SER A 213 -3.87 7.91 1.82
CA SER A 213 -2.85 8.96 1.94
C SER A 213 -3.36 10.27 2.52
N ILE A 214 -4.67 10.50 2.60
CA ILE A 214 -5.22 11.77 3.08
C ILE A 214 -5.79 11.59 4.47
N ILE A 215 -5.34 12.44 5.40
CA ILE A 215 -5.81 12.49 6.77
C ILE A 215 -6.52 13.81 7.00
N GLN A 216 -7.75 13.75 7.48
CA GLN A 216 -8.43 14.90 8.01
C GLN A 216 -8.04 15.09 9.48
N GLN A 217 -7.50 16.26 9.78
CA GLN A 217 -7.13 16.64 11.14
C GLN A 217 -8.35 17.14 11.92
N GLY A 218 -8.28 17.10 13.25
CA GLY A 218 -9.38 17.57 14.12
C GLY A 218 -9.78 19.03 13.93
N ASN A 219 -8.90 19.86 13.35
CA ASN A 219 -9.18 21.26 12.99
C ASN A 219 -9.81 21.42 11.60
N GLY A 220 -10.14 20.33 10.91
CA GLY A 220 -10.72 20.34 9.56
C GLY A 220 -9.72 20.52 8.42
N GLN A 221 -8.41 20.59 8.70
CA GLN A 221 -7.37 20.64 7.67
C GLN A 221 -7.05 19.23 7.16
N PHE A 222 -6.41 19.16 5.99
CA PHE A 222 -5.98 17.90 5.38
C PHE A 222 -4.46 17.80 5.37
N ARG A 223 -3.95 16.60 5.67
CA ARG A 223 -2.52 16.29 5.63
C ARG A 223 -2.25 15.08 4.74
N LEU A 224 -1.15 15.13 4.01
CA LEU A 224 -0.67 14.01 3.22
C LEU A 224 0.16 13.06 4.10
N LYS A 225 -0.36 11.85 4.30
CA LYS A 225 0.37 10.67 4.77
C LYS A 225 0.58 9.77 3.56
N PRO A 226 1.75 9.74 2.93
CA PRO A 226 1.91 9.05 1.66
C PRO A 226 1.84 7.53 1.85
N VAL A 227 0.94 6.90 1.11
CA VAL A 227 0.88 5.45 0.94
C VAL A 227 1.12 5.16 -0.53
N LEU A 228 2.32 4.63 -0.83
CA LEU A 228 2.78 4.38 -2.18
C LEU A 228 3.34 2.97 -2.27
N THR A 229 3.09 2.33 -3.41
CA THR A 229 3.80 1.14 -3.84
C THR A 229 4.42 1.37 -5.21
N ALA A 230 5.34 0.53 -5.60
CA ALA A 230 5.91 0.56 -6.95
C ALA A 230 6.04 -0.85 -7.49
N GLU A 231 5.86 -1.00 -8.79
CA GLU A 231 5.97 -2.29 -9.45
C GLU A 231 6.66 -2.18 -10.80
N GLN A 232 7.39 -3.21 -11.18
CA GLN A 232 7.88 -3.33 -12.55
C GLN A 232 6.77 -3.93 -13.41
N VAL A 233 6.25 -3.13 -14.34
CA VAL A 233 5.20 -3.55 -15.28
C VAL A 233 5.84 -4.35 -16.39
N GLY A 234 5.43 -5.59 -16.58
CA GLY A 234 5.85 -6.39 -17.73
C GLY A 234 5.10 -5.99 -19.00
N THR A 235 5.69 -6.27 -20.16
CA THR A 235 5.04 -6.09 -21.48
C THR A 235 3.73 -6.87 -21.63
N ASN A 236 3.43 -7.76 -20.68
CA ASN A 236 2.21 -8.55 -20.58
C ASN A 236 1.43 -8.19 -19.31
N SER A 237 1.44 -6.94 -18.87
CA SER A 237 0.64 -6.52 -17.73
C SER A 237 -0.82 -6.88 -17.98
N THR A 238 -1.38 -7.59 -17.03
CA THR A 238 -2.75 -8.09 -17.07
C THR A 238 -3.53 -7.39 -15.98
N GLY A 239 -4.85 -7.38 -16.10
CA GLY A 239 -5.73 -6.78 -15.12
C GLY A 239 -6.64 -7.82 -14.46
N ILE A 240 -7.33 -7.44 -13.41
CA ILE A 240 -8.47 -8.17 -12.86
C ILE A 240 -9.69 -7.27 -13.04
N SER A 241 -10.73 -7.81 -13.68
CA SER A 241 -11.96 -7.09 -13.94
C SER A 241 -13.19 -7.89 -13.55
N GLY A 242 -14.32 -7.21 -13.41
CA GLY A 242 -15.58 -7.87 -13.10
C GLY A 242 -16.74 -6.88 -13.11
N LYS A 243 -17.92 -7.40 -12.76
CA LYS A 243 -19.14 -6.61 -12.67
C LYS A 243 -19.89 -6.97 -11.38
N VAL A 244 -20.14 -6.00 -10.54
CA VAL A 244 -20.86 -6.17 -9.27
C VAL A 244 -22.35 -6.05 -9.51
N VAL A 245 -23.10 -7.03 -9.02
CA VAL A 245 -24.57 -7.12 -9.21
C VAL A 245 -25.28 -7.47 -7.92
N ASP A 246 -26.51 -7.05 -7.79
CA ASP A 246 -27.43 -7.53 -6.77
C ASP A 246 -27.79 -9.00 -7.04
N SER A 247 -27.64 -9.87 -6.05
CA SER A 247 -27.83 -11.34 -6.21
C SER A 247 -29.25 -11.75 -6.52
N ALA A 248 -30.24 -10.95 -6.13
CA ALA A 248 -31.66 -11.27 -6.33
C ALA A 248 -32.13 -10.84 -7.73
N THR A 249 -31.61 -9.74 -8.25
CA THR A 249 -32.06 -9.15 -9.52
C THR A 249 -31.07 -9.36 -10.66
N MET A 250 -29.82 -9.68 -10.36
CA MET A 250 -28.69 -9.73 -11.30
C MET A 250 -28.46 -8.41 -12.05
N MET A 251 -28.94 -7.31 -11.51
CA MET A 251 -28.75 -5.97 -12.04
C MET A 251 -27.60 -5.27 -11.32
N PRO A 252 -26.89 -4.33 -11.97
CA PRO A 252 -25.88 -3.50 -11.32
C PRO A 252 -26.46 -2.78 -10.10
N LEU A 253 -25.64 -2.62 -9.07
CA LEU A 253 -25.99 -1.77 -7.93
C LEU A 253 -25.85 -0.31 -8.34
N VAL A 254 -26.96 0.43 -8.35
CA VAL A 254 -27.01 1.82 -8.84
C VAL A 254 -27.14 2.83 -7.70
N GLY A 255 -26.54 3.99 -7.88
CA GLY A 255 -26.72 5.18 -7.03
C GLY A 255 -26.13 5.06 -5.64
N GLY A 256 -25.27 4.10 -5.41
CA GLY A 256 -24.57 3.91 -4.14
C GLY A 256 -23.06 3.91 -4.30
N THR A 257 -22.39 3.38 -3.31
CA THR A 257 -20.95 3.11 -3.36
C THR A 257 -20.73 1.61 -3.39
N VAL A 258 -20.02 1.15 -4.41
CA VAL A 258 -19.55 -0.23 -4.52
C VAL A 258 -18.04 -0.18 -4.48
N LEU A 259 -17.44 -0.68 -3.41
CA LEU A 259 -16.00 -0.74 -3.23
C LEU A 259 -15.49 -2.12 -3.58
N VAL A 260 -14.38 -2.16 -4.28
CA VAL A 260 -13.68 -3.38 -4.65
C VAL A 260 -12.23 -3.23 -4.22
N ALA A 261 -11.74 -4.15 -3.40
CA ALA A 261 -10.35 -4.23 -3.00
C ALA A 261 -9.68 -5.45 -3.63
N LEU A 262 -8.47 -5.28 -4.10
CA LEU A 262 -7.53 -6.38 -4.31
C LEU A 262 -6.68 -6.50 -3.05
N GLU A 263 -6.52 -7.72 -2.57
CA GLU A 263 -5.77 -8.00 -1.36
C GLU A 263 -4.68 -9.02 -1.60
N GLN A 264 -3.63 -8.92 -0.80
CA GLN A 264 -2.55 -9.89 -0.74
C GLN A 264 -2.23 -10.21 0.70
N GLN A 265 -1.80 -11.45 0.94
CA GLN A 265 -1.47 -11.92 2.27
C GLN A 265 -0.15 -11.32 2.75
N ASP A 266 -0.17 -10.68 3.90
CA ASP A 266 1.01 -10.17 4.57
C ASP A 266 1.78 -11.28 5.35
N ALA A 267 2.87 -10.90 6.01
CA ALA A 267 3.68 -11.83 6.81
C ALA A 267 2.94 -12.41 8.04
N SER A 268 1.83 -11.79 8.45
CA SER A 268 0.98 -12.27 9.55
C SER A 268 -0.17 -13.16 9.09
N HIS A 269 -0.21 -13.51 7.81
CA HIS A 269 -1.28 -14.27 7.18
C HIS A 269 -2.63 -13.55 7.19
N THR A 270 -2.61 -12.23 7.15
CA THR A 270 -3.77 -11.37 6.96
C THR A 270 -3.73 -10.79 5.56
N ASP A 271 -4.84 -10.86 4.85
CA ASP A 271 -4.98 -10.20 3.57
C ASP A 271 -5.15 -8.71 3.80
N VAL A 272 -4.23 -7.95 3.25
CA VAL A 272 -4.20 -6.48 3.32
C VAL A 272 -4.49 -5.90 1.95
N ILE A 273 -5.12 -4.75 1.93
CA ILE A 273 -5.49 -4.08 0.68
C ILE A 273 -4.22 -3.69 -0.08
N PHE A 274 -4.07 -4.27 -1.27
CA PHE A 274 -3.05 -3.94 -2.26
C PHE A 274 -3.50 -2.74 -3.10
N ALA A 275 -4.73 -2.79 -3.62
CA ALA A 275 -5.35 -1.71 -4.38
C ALA A 275 -6.86 -1.69 -4.12
N GLU A 276 -7.46 -0.51 -4.17
CA GLU A 276 -8.89 -0.33 -3.95
C GLU A 276 -9.48 0.57 -5.04
N SER A 277 -10.70 0.26 -5.48
CA SER A 277 -11.42 1.05 -6.47
C SER A 277 -12.92 1.02 -6.19
N ALA A 278 -13.65 2.02 -6.69
CA ALA A 278 -15.10 1.91 -6.78
C ALA A 278 -15.51 1.37 -8.15
N ALA A 279 -16.57 0.56 -8.17
CA ALA A 279 -17.19 0.20 -9.42
C ALA A 279 -17.91 1.43 -10.05
N ASP A 280 -18.01 1.44 -11.39
CA ASP A 280 -18.72 2.47 -12.14
C ASP A 280 -20.25 2.34 -11.96
N SER A 281 -21.00 3.25 -12.60
CA SER A 281 -22.47 3.26 -12.53
C SER A 281 -23.13 2.00 -13.14
N GLU A 282 -22.39 1.20 -13.90
CA GLU A 282 -22.83 -0.06 -14.47
C GLU A 282 -22.35 -1.25 -13.64
N GLY A 283 -21.66 -1.01 -12.52
CA GLY A 283 -21.09 -2.01 -11.63
C GLY A 283 -19.76 -2.59 -12.10
N ASN A 284 -19.17 -2.10 -13.17
CA ASN A 284 -17.91 -2.62 -13.67
C ASN A 284 -16.73 -2.05 -12.87
N PHE A 285 -15.70 -2.87 -12.72
CA PHE A 285 -14.40 -2.46 -12.19
C PHE A 285 -13.27 -3.10 -13.01
N ASN A 286 -12.11 -2.47 -12.96
CA ASN A 286 -10.91 -2.97 -13.62
C ASN A 286 -9.66 -2.48 -12.89
N PHE A 287 -8.86 -3.40 -12.39
CA PHE A 287 -7.56 -3.13 -11.82
C PHE A 287 -6.49 -3.49 -12.84
N CYS A 288 -5.69 -2.53 -13.22
CA CYS A 288 -4.57 -2.74 -14.12
C CYS A 288 -3.65 -1.51 -14.17
N PRO A 289 -2.35 -1.69 -14.43
CA PRO A 289 -1.70 -2.99 -14.60
C PRO A 289 -1.54 -3.74 -13.28
N LEU A 290 -1.38 -5.05 -13.33
CA LEU A 290 -1.06 -5.86 -12.16
C LEU A 290 0.24 -6.62 -12.36
N PRO A 291 0.99 -6.93 -11.29
CA PRO A 291 2.22 -7.70 -11.37
C PRO A 291 2.01 -9.04 -12.07
N THR A 292 2.92 -9.40 -12.96
CA THR A 292 2.86 -10.66 -13.69
C THR A 292 3.00 -11.83 -12.72
N ALA A 293 2.11 -12.82 -12.84
CA ALA A 293 2.04 -14.02 -12.00
C ALA A 293 1.64 -13.81 -10.54
N ALA A 294 1.21 -12.62 -10.14
CA ALA A 294 0.60 -12.41 -8.83
C ALA A 294 -0.83 -12.98 -8.79
N THR A 295 -1.24 -13.44 -7.61
CA THR A 295 -2.62 -13.78 -7.30
C THR A 295 -3.13 -12.86 -6.21
N PHE A 296 -4.40 -12.54 -6.29
CA PHE A 296 -5.07 -11.63 -5.36
C PHE A 296 -6.33 -12.25 -4.83
N ASP A 297 -6.72 -11.80 -3.65
CA ASP A 297 -8.08 -11.97 -3.18
C ASP A 297 -8.85 -10.69 -3.48
N VAL A 298 -10.09 -10.83 -3.95
CA VAL A 298 -10.93 -9.70 -4.36
C VAL A 298 -12.08 -9.58 -3.38
N VAL A 299 -12.12 -8.49 -2.63
CA VAL A 299 -13.18 -8.22 -1.64
C VAL A 299 -14.08 -7.12 -2.17
N VAL A 300 -15.39 -7.35 -2.16
CA VAL A 300 -16.38 -6.40 -2.66
C VAL A 300 -17.41 -6.14 -1.57
N VAL A 301 -17.66 -4.86 -1.30
CA VAL A 301 -18.73 -4.38 -0.38
C VAL A 301 -19.56 -3.31 -1.06
N ALA A 302 -20.77 -3.08 -0.60
CA ALA A 302 -21.63 -2.04 -1.17
C ALA A 302 -22.70 -1.51 -0.22
N ILE A 303 -22.98 -0.21 -0.36
CA ILE A 303 -24.23 0.41 0.06
C ILE A 303 -24.88 1.02 -1.19
N ASN A 304 -26.13 0.65 -1.49
CA ASN A 304 -26.81 1.21 -2.66
C ASN A 304 -27.33 2.64 -2.39
N GLY A 305 -27.85 3.30 -3.45
CA GLY A 305 -28.33 4.69 -3.38
C GLY A 305 -29.55 4.91 -2.47
N THR A 306 -30.18 3.86 -1.97
CA THR A 306 -31.27 3.91 -0.98
C THR A 306 -30.80 3.62 0.44
N GLY A 307 -29.48 3.41 0.64
CA GLY A 307 -28.87 3.12 1.94
C GLY A 307 -28.95 1.66 2.36
N VAL A 308 -29.28 0.74 1.46
CA VAL A 308 -29.26 -0.70 1.74
C VAL A 308 -27.83 -1.19 1.65
N ALA A 309 -27.33 -1.77 2.74
CA ALA A 309 -26.03 -2.44 2.77
C ALA A 309 -26.12 -3.86 2.20
N TYR A 310 -25.00 -4.34 1.72
CA TYR A 310 -24.83 -5.68 1.18
C TYR A 310 -23.73 -6.41 1.94
N ASN A 311 -23.83 -7.72 2.05
CA ASN A 311 -22.75 -8.54 2.61
C ASN A 311 -21.49 -8.42 1.75
N ALA A 312 -20.33 -8.58 2.37
CA ALA A 312 -19.11 -8.72 1.61
C ALA A 312 -19.14 -9.96 0.70
N THR A 313 -18.55 -9.87 -0.49
CA THR A 313 -18.29 -11.03 -1.36
C THR A 313 -16.80 -11.12 -1.62
N VAL A 314 -16.22 -12.29 -1.36
CA VAL A 314 -14.79 -12.53 -1.46
C VAL A 314 -14.49 -13.59 -2.52
N ALA A 315 -13.65 -13.22 -3.50
CA ALA A 315 -13.11 -14.11 -4.52
C ALA A 315 -11.66 -14.42 -4.19
N VAL A 316 -11.34 -15.65 -3.83
CA VAL A 316 -10.02 -16.05 -3.32
C VAL A 316 -9.15 -16.64 -4.42
N GLY A 317 -7.87 -16.23 -4.48
CA GLY A 317 -6.84 -16.80 -5.35
C GLY A 317 -7.01 -16.45 -6.82
N VAL A 318 -7.39 -15.22 -7.13
CA VAL A 318 -7.65 -14.73 -8.49
C VAL A 318 -6.34 -14.32 -9.18
N PRO A 319 -5.90 -14.99 -10.27
CA PRO A 319 -4.70 -14.60 -10.97
C PRO A 319 -4.93 -13.35 -11.84
N GLY A 320 -3.87 -12.59 -12.06
CA GLY A 320 -3.88 -11.52 -13.07
C GLY A 320 -4.35 -12.02 -14.44
N GLY A 321 -5.02 -11.15 -15.20
CA GLY A 321 -5.63 -11.50 -16.49
C GLY A 321 -7.03 -12.12 -16.39
N THR A 322 -7.63 -12.11 -15.21
CA THR A 322 -8.94 -12.72 -14.97
C THR A 322 -10.07 -11.71 -15.12
N ASN A 323 -11.09 -12.08 -15.88
CA ASN A 323 -12.40 -11.45 -15.80
C ASN A 323 -13.31 -12.34 -14.93
N LEU A 324 -13.68 -11.84 -13.75
CA LEU A 324 -14.52 -12.56 -12.78
C LEU A 324 -15.99 -12.67 -13.22
N GLY A 325 -16.39 -11.92 -14.27
CA GLY A 325 -17.79 -11.84 -14.66
C GLY A 325 -18.65 -11.14 -13.62
N ALA A 326 -19.84 -11.68 -13.37
CA ALA A 326 -20.75 -11.11 -12.38
C ALA A 326 -20.39 -11.57 -10.96
N ILE A 327 -20.20 -10.61 -10.05
CA ILE A 327 -19.97 -10.83 -8.62
C ILE A 327 -21.27 -10.47 -7.88
N PRO A 328 -22.01 -11.45 -7.38
CA PRO A 328 -23.28 -11.20 -6.71
C PRO A 328 -23.08 -10.75 -5.26
N LEU A 329 -23.74 -9.67 -4.85
CA LEU A 329 -23.85 -9.25 -3.47
C LEU A 329 -25.28 -9.45 -2.98
N THR A 330 -25.43 -9.90 -1.75
CA THR A 330 -26.73 -10.14 -1.13
C THR A 330 -27.08 -9.00 -0.18
N ALA A 331 -28.26 -8.41 -0.34
CA ALA A 331 -28.71 -7.32 0.51
C ALA A 331 -28.87 -7.78 1.96
N GLU A 332 -28.45 -6.96 2.91
CA GLU A 332 -28.58 -7.20 4.34
C GLU A 332 -29.94 -6.75 4.87
N ALA A 333 -30.48 -7.53 5.80
CA ALA A 333 -31.81 -7.24 6.36
C ALA A 333 -31.84 -6.11 7.41
N GLY A 334 -30.69 -5.78 8.03
CA GLY A 334 -30.62 -4.90 9.21
C GLY A 334 -29.78 -3.63 9.03
N GLY A 335 -29.17 -3.44 7.86
CA GLY A 335 -28.22 -2.36 7.61
C GLY A 335 -26.83 -2.64 8.18
N PRO A 336 -25.82 -1.80 7.83
CA PRO A 336 -24.44 -2.00 8.22
C PRO A 336 -24.24 -1.84 9.73
N VAL A 337 -23.13 -2.40 10.24
CA VAL A 337 -22.65 -2.10 11.59
C VAL A 337 -21.74 -0.88 11.55
N THR A 338 -21.80 -0.06 12.59
CA THR A 338 -20.85 1.03 12.81
C THR A 338 -19.92 0.67 13.98
N PHE A 339 -18.63 0.48 13.70
CA PHE A 339 -17.61 0.39 14.74
C PHE A 339 -17.09 1.81 15.03
N ARG A 340 -17.19 2.22 16.32
CA ARG A 340 -16.67 3.52 16.75
C ARG A 340 -15.75 3.32 17.92
N GLY A 341 -14.44 3.45 17.67
CA GLY A 341 -13.39 3.18 18.64
C GLY A 341 -12.41 4.32 18.78
N PHE A 342 -11.45 4.14 19.66
CA PHE A 342 -10.38 5.09 19.91
C PHE A 342 -9.01 4.47 19.63
N VAL A 343 -8.13 5.31 19.08
CA VAL A 343 -6.68 5.08 19.06
C VAL A 343 -6.05 6.07 20.00
N THR A 344 -5.10 5.59 20.81
CA THR A 344 -4.35 6.43 21.76
C THR A 344 -2.86 6.32 21.51
N ALA A 345 -2.11 7.34 21.91
CA ALA A 345 -0.67 7.38 21.72
C ALA A 345 0.09 8.04 22.86
N THR A 346 1.16 7.38 23.30
CA THR A 346 2.08 7.89 24.33
C THR A 346 3.54 7.65 23.98
N THR A 347 4.44 8.54 24.43
CA THR A 347 5.89 8.30 24.46
C THR A 347 6.31 8.06 25.91
N GLY A 348 6.15 6.85 26.40
CA GLY A 348 6.41 6.54 27.79
C GLY A 348 5.46 7.27 28.76
N SER A 349 5.85 8.43 29.30
CA SER A 349 5.06 9.21 30.26
C SER A 349 4.42 10.48 29.68
N ALA A 350 4.62 10.76 28.40
CA ALA A 350 4.09 11.95 27.72
C ALA A 350 3.17 11.54 26.56
N ALA A 351 2.24 12.44 26.20
CA ALA A 351 1.41 12.26 25.02
C ALA A 351 2.26 12.26 23.75
N ALA A 352 1.94 11.40 22.79
CA ALA A 352 2.57 11.35 21.49
C ALA A 352 1.60 11.78 20.40
N THR A 353 2.12 12.35 19.32
CA THR A 353 1.35 12.67 18.11
C THR A 353 1.66 11.62 17.05
N ILE A 354 0.63 10.94 16.57
CA ILE A 354 0.72 9.97 15.49
C ILE A 354 -0.42 10.15 14.49
N ASP A 355 -0.21 9.69 13.29
CA ASP A 355 -1.28 9.38 12.35
C ASP A 355 -1.63 7.90 12.46
N ALA A 356 -2.89 7.58 12.55
CA ALA A 356 -3.35 6.21 12.66
C ALA A 356 -4.33 5.86 11.53
N SER A 357 -4.22 4.63 11.04
CA SER A 357 -5.19 4.05 10.11
C SER A 357 -5.82 2.84 10.77
N ALA A 358 -7.14 2.81 10.85
CA ALA A 358 -7.93 1.69 11.36
C ALA A 358 -8.55 0.92 10.21
N SER A 359 -8.60 -0.41 10.31
CA SER A 359 -9.19 -1.31 9.33
C SER A 359 -10.02 -2.36 10.03
N ALA A 360 -11.15 -2.73 9.45
CA ALA A 360 -11.94 -3.86 9.89
C ALA A 360 -11.45 -5.15 9.25
N LEU A 361 -11.23 -6.17 10.05
CA LEU A 361 -10.76 -7.47 9.63
C LEU A 361 -11.84 -8.52 9.92
N GLN A 362 -12.10 -9.40 8.98
CA GLN A 362 -13.02 -10.50 9.17
C GLN A 362 -12.32 -11.83 8.90
N THR A 363 -12.48 -12.80 9.82
CA THR A 363 -11.97 -14.15 9.65
C THR A 363 -13.12 -15.09 9.30
N PHE A 364 -13.01 -15.77 8.18
CA PHE A 364 -14.03 -16.70 7.68
C PHE A 364 -13.41 -17.98 7.15
N SER A 365 -14.24 -19.03 7.06
CA SER A 365 -13.80 -20.33 6.56
C SER A 365 -13.93 -20.40 5.04
N LEU A 366 -12.88 -20.93 4.41
CA LEU A 366 -12.87 -21.24 2.98
C LEU A 366 -13.54 -22.60 2.69
N PRO A 367 -14.07 -22.81 1.48
CA PRO A 367 -14.38 -24.13 1.00
C PRO A 367 -13.16 -25.05 1.12
N GLY A 368 -13.26 -26.10 1.95
CA GLY A 368 -12.15 -27.00 2.28
C GLY A 368 -11.62 -26.87 3.71
N GLY A 369 -12.12 -25.92 4.51
CA GLY A 369 -11.91 -25.85 5.97
C GLY A 369 -10.71 -25.01 6.41
N ALA A 370 -9.94 -24.41 5.49
CA ALA A 370 -8.95 -23.39 5.83
C ALA A 370 -9.65 -22.09 6.24
N SER A 371 -9.01 -21.27 7.07
CA SER A 371 -9.49 -19.93 7.43
C SER A 371 -8.67 -18.87 6.70
N LEU A 372 -9.34 -17.78 6.33
CA LEU A 372 -8.76 -16.58 5.77
C LEU A 372 -9.15 -15.40 6.64
N THR A 373 -8.22 -14.49 6.89
CA THR A 373 -8.50 -13.19 7.49
C THR A 373 -8.28 -12.11 6.44
N ALA A 374 -9.34 -11.41 6.08
CA ALA A 374 -9.30 -10.37 5.06
C ALA A 374 -9.64 -9.00 5.67
N THR A 375 -9.12 -7.96 5.06
CA THR A 375 -9.52 -6.58 5.32
C THR A 375 -10.83 -6.30 4.61
N ILE A 376 -11.83 -5.85 5.34
CA ILE A 376 -13.09 -5.46 4.72
C ILE A 376 -13.00 -3.97 4.37
N PRO A 377 -13.19 -3.57 3.10
CA PRO A 377 -13.17 -2.17 2.70
C PRO A 377 -14.23 -1.36 3.45
N ALA A 378 -13.81 -0.29 4.10
CA ALA A 378 -14.70 0.52 4.92
C ALA A 378 -15.70 1.30 4.06
N GLU A 379 -16.98 1.15 4.35
CA GLU A 379 -18.06 1.76 3.57
C GLU A 379 -18.25 3.25 3.88
N GLY A 380 -19.12 3.87 3.14
CA GLY A 380 -19.38 5.27 3.14
C GLY A 380 -19.77 5.90 4.48
N GLY A 381 -19.11 7.01 4.81
CA GLY A 381 -19.25 7.70 6.09
C GLY A 381 -18.27 7.22 7.16
N SER A 382 -17.40 6.27 6.83
CA SER A 382 -16.29 5.85 7.67
C SER A 382 -15.25 6.97 7.85
N LEU A 383 -14.56 6.95 8.98
CA LEU A 383 -13.39 7.77 9.29
C LEU A 383 -12.30 6.83 9.81
N ALA A 384 -11.57 6.22 8.89
CA ALA A 384 -10.56 5.21 9.18
C ALA A 384 -9.18 5.80 9.49
N ASN A 385 -8.83 6.94 8.86
CA ASN A 385 -7.55 7.61 9.06
C ASN A 385 -7.75 8.83 9.96
N VAL A 386 -7.05 8.84 11.08
CA VAL A 386 -7.21 9.87 12.13
C VAL A 386 -5.86 10.40 12.60
N SER A 387 -5.82 11.68 12.96
CA SER A 387 -4.68 12.28 13.64
C SER A 387 -4.88 12.22 15.16
N VAL A 388 -3.95 11.56 15.83
CA VAL A 388 -3.93 11.41 17.31
C VAL A 388 -2.99 12.48 17.84
N ASP A 389 -3.47 13.73 17.93
CA ASP A 389 -2.66 14.91 18.26
C ASP A 389 -3.20 15.73 19.42
N SER A 390 -4.32 15.32 19.99
CA SER A 390 -5.02 16.04 21.05
C SER A 390 -5.56 15.08 22.10
N ASN A 391 -5.73 15.56 23.32
CA ASN A 391 -6.44 14.84 24.38
C ASN A 391 -7.91 15.24 24.51
N SER A 392 -8.41 16.15 23.67
CA SER A 392 -9.79 16.64 23.72
C SER A 392 -10.83 15.55 23.45
N ASP A 393 -10.47 14.58 22.64
CA ASP A 393 -11.36 13.50 22.19
C ASP A 393 -11.22 12.22 23.04
N CYS A 394 -10.31 12.25 24.03
CA CYS A 394 -10.07 11.09 24.87
C CYS A 394 -11.30 10.70 25.69
N PRO A 395 -11.60 9.40 25.79
CA PRO A 395 -12.63 8.92 26.70
C PRO A 395 -12.24 9.27 28.16
N VAL A 396 -13.26 9.44 29.02
CA VAL A 396 -13.08 9.85 30.42
C VAL A 396 -12.11 8.95 31.21
N MET A 397 -11.97 7.70 30.78
CA MET A 397 -11.10 6.70 31.42
C MET A 397 -9.70 6.61 30.79
N ALA A 398 -9.39 7.44 29.78
CA ALA A 398 -8.07 7.41 29.16
C ALA A 398 -6.98 7.80 30.16
N PRO A 399 -5.78 7.22 30.09
CA PRO A 399 -4.66 7.58 30.93
C PRO A 399 -4.31 9.09 30.81
N LEU A 400 -3.83 9.69 31.91
CA LEU A 400 -3.29 11.03 31.83
C LEU A 400 -2.09 11.09 30.89
N ASN A 401 -1.93 12.22 30.23
CA ASN A 401 -0.85 12.44 29.24
C ASN A 401 -0.91 11.52 28.01
N THR A 402 -2.11 11.28 27.51
CA THR A 402 -2.36 10.48 26.30
C THR A 402 -3.08 11.36 25.29
N ASN A 403 -2.66 11.33 24.04
CA ASN A 403 -3.45 11.83 22.92
C ASN A 403 -4.38 10.72 22.40
N CYS A 404 -5.55 11.11 21.94
CA CYS A 404 -6.57 10.19 21.44
C CYS A 404 -7.18 10.72 20.14
N ALA A 405 -7.67 9.80 19.31
CA ALA A 405 -8.56 10.14 18.22
C ALA A 405 -9.62 9.06 18.06
N GLN A 406 -10.81 9.47 17.69
CA GLN A 406 -11.92 8.56 17.42
C GLN A 406 -11.95 8.20 15.95
N TYR A 407 -11.92 6.90 15.64
CA TYR A 407 -12.21 6.39 14.28
C TYR A 407 -13.64 5.87 14.22
N THR A 408 -14.16 5.80 13.00
CA THR A 408 -15.46 5.21 12.68
C THR A 408 -15.33 4.35 11.45
N LEU A 409 -15.74 3.08 11.53
CA LEU A 409 -15.80 2.16 10.40
C LEU A 409 -17.25 1.70 10.22
N ILE A 410 -17.75 1.78 9.01
CA ILE A 410 -19.07 1.27 8.62
C ILE A 410 -18.81 0.04 7.78
N GLU A 411 -19.35 -1.10 8.21
CA GLU A 411 -19.01 -2.40 7.69
C GLU A 411 -20.28 -3.26 7.46
N PRO A 412 -20.20 -4.27 6.60
CA PRO A 412 -21.26 -5.27 6.51
C PRO A 412 -21.56 -5.92 7.86
N ALA A 413 -22.82 -6.14 8.17
CA ALA A 413 -23.24 -6.77 9.42
C ALA A 413 -23.54 -8.27 9.26
N SER A 414 -23.13 -8.89 8.16
CA SER A 414 -23.28 -10.32 7.88
C SER A 414 -21.94 -10.95 7.46
N ASN A 415 -21.87 -12.27 7.56
CA ASN A 415 -20.71 -13.02 7.08
C ASN A 415 -20.58 -12.90 5.55
N PRO A 416 -19.37 -12.97 4.98
CA PRO A 416 -19.17 -12.82 3.55
C PRO A 416 -19.68 -14.04 2.75
N SER A 417 -20.05 -13.78 1.50
CA SER A 417 -20.13 -14.82 0.47
C SER A 417 -18.71 -15.09 -0.03
N VAL A 418 -18.28 -16.36 -0.01
CA VAL A 418 -16.89 -16.71 -0.35
C VAL A 418 -16.86 -17.66 -1.53
N GLY A 419 -16.01 -17.37 -2.50
CA GLY A 419 -15.70 -18.25 -3.62
C GLY A 419 -14.20 -18.41 -3.82
N VAL A 420 -13.76 -19.61 -4.16
CA VAL A 420 -12.35 -19.87 -4.52
C VAL A 420 -12.25 -20.00 -6.03
N PHE A 421 -11.31 -19.26 -6.62
CA PHE A 421 -11.04 -19.33 -8.04
C PHE A 421 -10.35 -20.67 -8.36
N SER A 422 -10.97 -21.45 -9.23
CA SER A 422 -10.44 -22.74 -9.63
C SER A 422 -10.82 -23.07 -11.09
N SER A 423 -9.83 -23.51 -11.86
CA SER A 423 -10.03 -23.91 -13.26
C SER A 423 -10.75 -22.87 -14.12
N GLY A 424 -10.42 -21.58 -13.91
CA GLY A 424 -10.99 -20.46 -14.67
C GLY A 424 -12.43 -20.09 -14.26
N LYS A 425 -12.91 -20.56 -13.13
CA LYS A 425 -14.27 -20.30 -12.62
C LYS A 425 -14.26 -20.02 -11.13
N ILE A 426 -15.29 -19.30 -10.69
CA ILE A 426 -15.57 -19.06 -9.27
C ILE A 426 -17.05 -19.37 -9.01
N THR A 427 -17.32 -19.96 -7.86
CA THR A 427 -18.67 -20.18 -7.36
C THR A 427 -18.73 -19.69 -5.93
N TYR A 428 -19.58 -18.72 -5.67
CA TYR A 428 -19.73 -18.13 -4.35
C TYR A 428 -20.67 -18.96 -3.49
N ALA A 429 -20.21 -19.34 -2.30
CA ALA A 429 -21.07 -19.93 -1.28
C ALA A 429 -21.93 -18.85 -0.65
N ALA A 430 -23.12 -19.22 -0.21
CA ALA A 430 -23.95 -18.31 0.55
C ALA A 430 -23.27 -17.91 1.89
N PRO A 431 -23.55 -16.70 2.41
CA PRO A 431 -23.04 -16.28 3.71
C PRO A 431 -23.36 -17.28 4.82
N ALA A 432 -22.42 -17.55 5.70
CA ALA A 432 -22.66 -18.36 6.88
C ALA A 432 -23.66 -17.64 7.81
N SER A 433 -24.54 -18.41 8.46
CA SER A 433 -25.43 -17.86 9.48
C SER A 433 -24.76 -17.88 10.86
N GLY A 434 -25.15 -16.96 11.74
CA GLY A 434 -24.67 -16.87 13.11
C GLY A 434 -23.94 -15.56 13.41
N ASP A 435 -23.10 -15.59 14.43
CA ASP A 435 -22.29 -14.42 14.83
C ASP A 435 -21.38 -13.97 13.69
N VAL A 436 -21.15 -12.67 13.63
CA VAL A 436 -20.32 -12.01 12.62
C VAL A 436 -19.13 -11.37 13.34
N PRO A 437 -18.08 -12.16 13.63
CA PRO A 437 -16.94 -11.68 14.39
C PRO A 437 -16.07 -10.77 13.53
N TYR A 438 -15.63 -9.68 14.14
CA TYR A 438 -14.68 -8.74 13.60
C TYR A 438 -13.46 -8.60 14.49
N SER A 439 -12.39 -8.14 13.88
CA SER A 439 -11.24 -7.55 14.57
C SER A 439 -10.96 -6.18 13.97
N ILE A 440 -10.51 -5.25 14.79
CA ILE A 440 -10.05 -3.95 14.28
C ILE A 440 -8.53 -3.92 14.38
N GLY A 441 -7.89 -3.82 13.22
CA GLY A 441 -6.48 -3.52 13.08
C GLY A 441 -6.26 -2.02 13.05
N ALA A 442 -5.17 -1.54 13.65
CA ALA A 442 -4.71 -0.18 13.47
C ALA A 442 -3.21 -0.15 13.25
N SER A 443 -2.76 0.74 12.38
CA SER A 443 -1.34 1.05 12.18
C SER A 443 -1.06 2.49 12.58
N ALA A 444 0.08 2.71 13.25
CA ALA A 444 0.53 4.01 13.69
C ALA A 444 1.73 4.48 12.88
N PHE A 445 1.72 5.76 12.55
CA PHE A 445 2.78 6.45 11.84
C PHE A 445 3.12 7.76 12.55
N VAL A 446 4.41 8.00 12.83
CA VAL A 446 4.84 9.24 13.50
C VAL A 446 5.19 10.29 12.43
N PRO A 447 4.38 11.36 12.27
CA PRO A 447 4.47 12.26 11.11
C PRO A 447 5.68 13.20 11.12
N LEU A 448 6.38 13.36 12.24
CA LEU A 448 7.37 14.42 12.44
C LEU A 448 8.80 13.92 12.69
N SER A 449 9.07 12.63 12.75
CA SER A 449 10.41 12.15 13.00
C SER A 449 11.22 12.05 11.70
N GLY A 450 12.05 13.02 11.45
CA GLY A 450 13.07 12.96 10.38
C GLY A 450 14.15 11.87 10.60
N ALA A 451 13.99 11.03 11.59
CA ALA A 451 14.88 9.93 11.94
C ALA A 451 14.11 8.86 12.73
N GLY A 452 13.21 8.17 12.05
CA GLY A 452 12.78 6.83 12.44
C GLY A 452 12.29 6.62 13.87
N GLY A 453 11.25 7.32 14.27
CA GLY A 453 10.57 7.06 15.52
C GLY A 453 9.18 6.50 15.28
N ASP A 454 9.08 5.21 15.03
CA ASP A 454 7.79 4.53 14.98
C ASP A 454 7.35 4.11 16.38
N CYS A 455 6.05 3.95 16.58
CA CYS A 455 5.55 3.28 17.77
C CYS A 455 6.04 1.82 17.78
N ALA A 456 6.27 1.27 18.96
CA ALA A 456 6.70 -0.12 19.10
C ALA A 456 5.68 -0.92 19.91
N PRO A 457 4.87 -1.79 19.27
CA PRO A 457 4.76 -2.06 17.84
C PRO A 457 4.01 -0.97 17.06
N SER A 458 4.27 -0.85 15.76
CA SER A 458 3.61 0.11 14.86
C SER A 458 2.24 -0.36 14.36
N SER A 459 1.86 -1.60 14.62
CA SER A 459 0.52 -2.14 14.33
C SER A 459 -0.02 -2.94 15.50
N LYS A 460 -1.33 -2.86 15.72
CA LYS A 460 -2.05 -3.59 16.76
C LYS A 460 -3.44 -3.98 16.29
N THR A 461 -3.97 -5.05 16.88
CA THR A 461 -5.32 -5.55 16.57
C THR A 461 -6.08 -5.81 17.85
N THR A 462 -7.38 -5.51 17.86
CA THR A 462 -8.33 -5.90 18.91
C THR A 462 -9.50 -6.68 18.32
N SER A 463 -9.86 -7.79 18.96
CA SER A 463 -11.04 -8.61 18.64
C SER A 463 -12.11 -8.56 19.73
N MET A 464 -12.01 -7.58 20.63
CA MET A 464 -12.92 -7.42 21.76
C MET A 464 -13.64 -6.07 21.68
N ASP A 465 -14.85 -6.03 22.21
CA ASP A 465 -15.57 -4.78 22.49
C ASP A 465 -15.00 -4.07 23.73
N ALA A 466 -15.49 -2.87 24.01
CA ALA A 466 -15.09 -2.09 25.18
C ALA A 466 -15.41 -2.77 26.53
N ASN A 467 -16.26 -3.78 26.56
CA ASN A 467 -16.66 -4.55 27.75
C ASN A 467 -15.84 -5.85 27.89
N GLY A 468 -14.97 -6.15 26.92
CA GLY A 468 -14.17 -7.38 26.90
C GLY A 468 -14.87 -8.61 26.32
N ASN A 469 -16.01 -8.44 25.65
CA ASN A 469 -16.65 -9.51 24.89
C ASN A 469 -16.09 -9.59 23.47
N PRO A 470 -16.28 -10.73 22.75
CA PRO A 470 -15.96 -10.81 21.35
C PRO A 470 -16.61 -9.68 20.54
N LEU A 471 -15.84 -9.06 19.65
CA LEU A 471 -16.32 -7.98 18.81
C LEU A 471 -17.18 -8.57 17.68
N ASN A 472 -18.48 -8.51 17.84
CA ASN A 472 -19.43 -8.98 16.85
C ASN A 472 -20.19 -7.81 16.22
N ALA A 473 -20.48 -7.90 14.92
CA ALA A 473 -21.34 -6.97 14.25
C ALA A 473 -22.79 -7.06 14.75
N VAL A 474 -23.42 -5.90 14.89
CA VAL A 474 -24.84 -5.78 15.23
C VAL A 474 -25.52 -5.06 14.07
N PRO A 475 -26.41 -5.71 13.31
CA PRO A 475 -27.07 -5.09 12.16
C PRO A 475 -27.76 -3.78 12.52
N GLY A 476 -27.41 -2.69 11.80
CA GLY A 476 -27.89 -1.34 12.04
C GLY A 476 -27.44 -0.71 13.37
N GLY A 477 -26.56 -1.40 14.11
CA GLY A 477 -26.09 -0.96 15.42
C GLY A 477 -24.75 -0.25 15.40
N THR A 478 -24.41 0.33 16.55
CA THR A 478 -23.06 0.87 16.83
C THR A 478 -22.40 0.01 17.89
N VAL A 479 -21.20 -0.47 17.62
CA VAL A 479 -20.39 -1.28 18.54
C VAL A 479 -19.10 -0.49 18.83
N ALA A 480 -18.71 -0.45 20.12
CA ALA A 480 -17.47 0.18 20.56
C ALA A 480 -16.38 -0.90 20.68
N PRO A 481 -15.39 -0.95 19.79
CA PRO A 481 -14.22 -1.79 19.97
C PRO A 481 -13.41 -1.37 21.19
N LYS A 482 -12.67 -2.31 21.77
CA LYS A 482 -11.67 -2.00 22.79
C LYS A 482 -10.63 -1.04 22.21
N GLU A 483 -10.25 -0.06 23.01
CA GLU A 483 -9.25 0.94 22.69
C GLU A 483 -7.92 0.33 22.22
N ILE A 484 -7.31 0.93 21.21
CA ILE A 484 -6.01 0.51 20.64
C ILE A 484 -4.95 1.49 21.08
N ASP A 485 -4.11 1.06 22.02
CA ASP A 485 -3.09 1.90 22.65
C ASP A 485 -1.74 1.73 21.97
N PHE A 486 -1.19 2.79 21.39
CA PHE A 486 0.18 2.84 20.94
C PHE A 486 1.08 3.46 21.99
N VAL A 487 2.18 2.79 22.31
CA VAL A 487 3.15 3.21 23.32
C VAL A 487 4.55 3.26 22.71
N GLY A 488 5.43 4.07 23.33
CA GLY A 488 6.80 4.20 22.83
C GLY A 488 6.89 4.85 21.45
N CYS A 489 5.94 5.69 21.11
CA CYS A 489 5.94 6.48 19.88
C CYS A 489 6.92 7.66 20.06
N SER A 490 7.97 7.78 19.26
CA SER A 490 9.01 8.80 19.41
C SER A 490 9.39 9.45 18.07
#